data_8feea45ed6803ad449ab84b1d16cd327
#
_entry.id   8feea45ed6803ad449ab84b1d16cd327
#
_cell.length_a   1.000
_cell.length_b   1.000
_cell.length_c   1.000
_cell.angle_alpha   90.00
_cell.angle_beta   90.00
_cell.angle_gamma   90.00
#
_symmetry.space_group_name_H-M   'P 1'
#
loop_
_entity.id
_entity.type
_entity.pdbx_description
1 polymer ?
#
loop_
_entity_poly.entity_id
_entity_poly.type
_entity_poly.pdbx_seq_one_letter_code
_entity_poly.pdbx_strand_id
1 'polypeptide(L)'
;MAIFLLRRDNWSVRSVSGVQREYNLELFKYRRQIAAKVVNQRNKVSLGQIEKFIDFLSGESSADFDGGICISTTGFTRSVYSYLRDENITNLKLAILEGSELHWNCEEFDHEKERNRSTYIGVFTCKGGVGKTTIAAHLAGAFALNGYDVSLVDLDRQRNMQKLLGKGVYLPPAGGRKGARIDVIIPGETNGTSDRKTKFVICDCNPEFDGNPTGFLRRFDYCIVPTSLSPLGINKNADVIKRTFDLIRKENTKAQLFVLINGLQSEEKKRNHLLNQVLKTEFEALSNKDSRCRYVDPDEVAIRFSKQLLYWGFHLFDGTSPTLAFRTYGRYSHPRMDFLKLVDYLERHTDIENDRSVAARF
;
A
#
# COMPACT_ATOMS: atom_id res chain seq x y z
N MET A 1 4.00 21.03 21.56
CA MET A 1 3.55 19.83 22.32
C MET A 1 2.71 18.90 21.45
N ALA A 2 1.54 19.32 20.92
CA ALA A 2 0.68 18.44 20.09
C ALA A 2 1.43 17.72 18.95
N ILE A 3 2.27 18.44 18.18
CA ILE A 3 3.09 17.84 17.10
C ILE A 3 4.04 16.75 17.64
N PHE A 4 4.65 16.97 18.78
CA PHE A 4 5.54 15.99 19.41
C PHE A 4 4.79 14.70 19.78
N LEU A 5 3.62 14.83 20.40
CA LEU A 5 2.80 13.68 20.80
C LEU A 5 2.26 12.92 19.59
N LEU A 6 1.80 13.62 18.56
CA LEU A 6 1.37 12.99 17.32
C LEU A 6 2.51 12.21 16.63
N ARG A 7 3.73 12.76 16.67
CA ARG A 7 4.92 12.04 16.15
C ARG A 7 5.28 10.82 16.99
N ARG A 8 5.15 10.91 18.31
CA ARG A 8 5.33 9.78 19.23
C ARG A 8 4.33 8.65 18.92
N ASP A 9 3.13 9.00 18.49
CA ASP A 9 2.09 8.05 18.07
C ASP A 9 2.24 7.63 16.60
N ASN A 10 3.44 7.77 16.03
CA ASN A 10 3.81 7.38 14.67
C ASN A 10 3.08 8.14 13.54
N TRP A 11 2.64 9.38 13.80
CA TRP A 11 2.15 10.27 12.75
C TRP A 11 3.31 11.05 12.13
N SER A 12 3.38 11.10 10.82
CA SER A 12 4.14 12.12 10.12
C SER A 12 3.33 13.41 10.11
N VAL A 13 3.89 14.50 10.61
CA VAL A 13 3.18 15.76 10.83
C VAL A 13 3.78 16.85 9.97
N ARG A 14 2.96 17.46 9.13
CA ARG A 14 3.28 18.64 8.32
C ARG A 14 2.48 19.84 8.82
N SER A 15 3.18 20.93 9.16
CA SER A 15 2.51 22.18 9.50
C SER A 15 2.09 22.91 8.23
N VAL A 16 0.89 23.49 8.26
CA VAL A 16 0.33 24.25 7.15
C VAL A 16 0.18 25.70 7.58
N SER A 17 0.82 26.61 6.85
CA SER A 17 0.71 28.06 7.05
C SER A 17 -0.17 28.68 5.95
N GLY A 18 -1.16 29.49 6.34
CA GLY A 18 -2.04 30.22 5.42
C GLY A 18 -3.22 30.85 6.16
N VAL A 19 -3.61 32.04 5.77
CA VAL A 19 -4.53 32.92 6.54
C VAL A 19 -6.00 32.46 6.53
N GLN A 20 -6.41 31.43 5.74
CA GLN A 20 -7.82 31.03 5.59
C GLN A 20 -8.02 29.49 5.55
N ARG A 21 -7.24 28.71 6.30
CA ARG A 21 -7.47 27.28 6.34
C ARG A 21 -8.15 26.85 7.63
N GLU A 22 -9.12 25.95 7.52
CA GLU A 22 -9.83 25.40 8.68
C GLU A 22 -9.01 24.40 9.48
N TYR A 23 -7.80 24.05 9.01
CA TYR A 23 -6.84 23.18 9.71
C TYR A 23 -5.43 23.78 9.68
N ASN A 24 -4.58 23.34 10.59
CA ASN A 24 -3.20 23.83 10.70
C ASN A 24 -2.11 22.75 10.65
N LEU A 25 -2.51 21.48 10.66
CA LEU A 25 -1.61 20.35 10.51
C LEU A 25 -2.20 19.35 9.51
N GLU A 26 -1.33 18.74 8.73
CA GLU A 26 -1.60 17.53 7.95
C GLU A 26 -0.90 16.37 8.61
N LEU A 27 -1.65 15.32 8.89
CA LEU A 27 -1.16 14.11 9.54
C LEU A 27 -1.17 12.97 8.54
N PHE A 28 -0.06 12.26 8.45
CA PHE A 28 0.07 11.11 7.58
C PHE A 28 0.47 9.90 8.42
N LYS A 29 -0.32 8.84 8.30
CA LYS A 29 0.01 7.56 8.92
C LYS A 29 -0.44 6.45 7.98
N TYR A 30 0.53 5.65 7.52
CA TYR A 30 0.28 4.65 6.48
C TYR A 30 -0.36 5.28 5.23
N ARG A 31 -1.54 4.84 4.83
CA ARG A 31 -2.33 5.36 3.69
C ARG A 31 -3.35 6.44 4.08
N ARG A 32 -3.36 6.87 5.34
CA ARG A 32 -4.28 7.89 5.83
C ARG A 32 -3.68 9.27 5.76
N GLN A 33 -4.50 10.21 5.32
CA GLN A 33 -4.22 11.64 5.40
C GLN A 33 -5.35 12.30 6.19
N ILE A 34 -5.00 12.91 7.32
CA ILE A 34 -5.94 13.50 8.25
C ILE A 34 -5.67 15.00 8.35
N ALA A 35 -6.72 15.82 8.21
CA ALA A 35 -6.65 17.23 8.52
C ALA A 35 -6.70 17.41 10.06
N ALA A 36 -5.74 18.11 10.64
CA ALA A 36 -5.80 18.36 12.08
C ALA A 36 -5.86 19.86 12.39
N LYS A 37 -6.77 20.21 13.30
CA LYS A 37 -6.96 21.56 13.82
C LYS A 37 -6.53 21.57 15.28
N VAL A 38 -5.45 22.26 15.60
CA VAL A 38 -5.01 22.48 16.99
C VAL A 38 -5.49 23.86 17.44
N VAL A 39 -6.30 23.87 18.47
CA VAL A 39 -6.88 25.09 19.04
C VAL A 39 -6.29 25.34 20.43
N ASN A 40 -5.53 26.42 20.56
CA ASN A 40 -4.97 26.88 21.83
C ASN A 40 -5.64 28.20 22.20
N GLN A 41 -6.62 28.14 23.09
CA GLN A 41 -7.41 29.30 23.54
C GLN A 41 -7.81 29.14 25.01
N ARG A 42 -8.24 30.24 25.65
CA ARG A 42 -8.65 30.22 27.08
C ARG A 42 -9.99 29.54 27.31
N ASN A 43 -10.90 29.62 26.36
CA ASN A 43 -12.24 29.06 26.45
C ASN A 43 -12.33 27.70 25.75
N LYS A 44 -13.30 26.88 26.12
CA LYS A 44 -13.62 25.63 25.42
C LYS A 44 -13.99 25.90 23.97
N VAL A 45 -13.63 24.98 23.08
CA VAL A 45 -13.99 25.05 21.65
C VAL A 45 -15.51 24.96 21.52
N SER A 46 -16.11 25.92 20.82
CA SER A 46 -17.55 26.02 20.64
C SER A 46 -18.05 25.21 19.46
N LEU A 47 -19.37 24.96 19.42
CA LEU A 47 -20.02 24.27 18.30
C LEU A 47 -19.75 24.97 16.96
N GLY A 48 -19.91 26.31 16.88
CA GLY A 48 -19.68 27.02 15.62
C GLY A 48 -18.23 26.98 15.09
N GLN A 49 -17.23 26.69 15.96
CA GLN A 49 -15.86 26.45 15.50
C GLN A 49 -15.70 25.05 14.92
N ILE A 50 -16.44 24.07 15.43
CA ILE A 50 -16.45 22.70 14.96
C ILE A 50 -17.27 22.56 13.68
N GLU A 51 -18.41 23.22 13.56
CA GLU A 51 -19.23 23.23 12.34
C GLU A 51 -18.42 23.66 11.13
N LYS A 52 -17.66 24.76 11.23
CA LYS A 52 -16.78 25.20 10.13
C LYS A 52 -15.76 24.13 9.72
N PHE A 53 -15.25 23.38 10.68
CA PHE A 53 -14.30 22.32 10.39
C PHE A 53 -15.00 21.09 9.77
N ILE A 54 -16.22 20.77 10.20
CA ILE A 54 -17.06 19.72 9.61
C ILE A 54 -17.46 20.11 8.17
N ASP A 55 -17.86 21.34 7.93
CA ASP A 55 -18.18 21.84 6.59
C ASP A 55 -16.98 21.72 5.65
N PHE A 56 -15.78 22.06 6.14
CA PHE A 56 -14.55 21.83 5.40
C PHE A 56 -14.36 20.33 5.08
N LEU A 57 -14.51 19.42 6.09
CA LEU A 57 -14.34 17.99 5.91
C LEU A 57 -15.38 17.34 4.98
N SER A 58 -16.50 18.01 4.76
CA SER A 58 -17.57 17.58 3.85
C SER A 58 -17.45 18.17 2.46
N GLY A 59 -16.59 19.19 2.27
CA GLY A 59 -16.42 19.91 1.03
C GLY A 59 -15.41 19.28 0.07
N GLU A 60 -15.44 19.72 -1.20
CA GLU A 60 -14.49 19.26 -2.22
C GLU A 60 -13.02 19.52 -1.85
N SER A 61 -12.74 20.60 -1.09
CA SER A 61 -11.41 20.98 -0.64
C SER A 61 -10.76 19.96 0.31
N SER A 62 -11.54 19.04 0.86
CA SER A 62 -11.09 17.99 1.76
C SER A 62 -11.01 16.60 1.12
N ALA A 63 -11.21 16.50 -0.20
CA ALA A 63 -11.25 15.22 -0.92
C ALA A 63 -10.00 14.34 -0.70
N ASP A 64 -8.87 14.96 -0.36
CA ASP A 64 -7.62 14.26 -0.06
C ASP A 64 -7.53 13.73 1.38
N PHE A 65 -8.45 14.12 2.26
CA PHE A 65 -8.43 13.72 3.67
C PHE A 65 -9.41 12.58 3.95
N ASP A 66 -8.97 11.61 4.74
CA ASP A 66 -9.81 10.50 5.21
C ASP A 66 -10.64 10.89 6.45
N GLY A 67 -10.39 12.09 6.99
CA GLY A 67 -11.12 12.63 8.12
C GLY A 67 -10.38 13.78 8.80
N GLY A 68 -10.88 14.19 9.96
CA GLY A 68 -10.34 15.30 10.75
C GLY A 68 -10.05 14.94 12.20
N ILE A 69 -9.11 15.68 12.79
CA ILE A 69 -8.84 15.66 14.24
C ILE A 69 -8.87 17.11 14.73
N CYS A 70 -9.66 17.38 15.75
CA CYS A 70 -9.58 18.66 16.45
C CYS A 70 -8.97 18.44 17.84
N ILE A 71 -7.85 19.12 18.11
CA ILE A 71 -7.11 19.05 19.37
C ILE A 71 -7.29 20.37 20.10
N SER A 72 -7.80 20.34 21.34
CA SER A 72 -8.00 21.52 22.18
C SER A 72 -7.17 21.43 23.45
N THR A 73 -6.63 22.57 23.92
CA THR A 73 -5.96 22.68 25.24
C THR A 73 -6.93 22.93 26.39
N THR A 74 -8.19 23.28 26.09
CA THR A 74 -9.20 23.63 27.09
C THR A 74 -10.46 22.76 27.02
N GLY A 75 -10.49 21.80 26.09
CA GLY A 75 -11.62 20.93 25.84
C GLY A 75 -12.70 21.55 24.95
N PHE A 76 -13.86 20.93 24.91
CA PHE A 76 -14.97 21.25 24.02
C PHE A 76 -16.22 21.51 24.84
N THR A 77 -17.15 22.30 24.31
CA THR A 77 -18.46 22.51 24.98
C THR A 77 -19.33 21.26 24.86
N ARG A 78 -20.31 21.12 25.75
CA ARG A 78 -21.23 19.98 25.75
C ARG A 78 -22.01 19.86 24.45
N SER A 79 -22.36 20.99 23.83
CA SER A 79 -23.05 21.04 22.54
C SER A 79 -22.27 20.40 21.40
N VAL A 80 -20.92 20.46 21.43
CA VAL A 80 -20.08 19.79 20.44
C VAL A 80 -20.27 18.28 20.49
N TYR A 81 -20.19 17.70 21.66
CA TYR A 81 -20.36 16.24 21.82
C TYR A 81 -21.78 15.78 21.47
N SER A 82 -22.81 16.53 21.85
CA SER A 82 -24.19 16.22 21.48
C SER A 82 -24.36 16.27 19.97
N TYR A 83 -23.89 17.32 19.32
CA TYR A 83 -24.02 17.51 17.87
C TYR A 83 -23.32 16.39 17.09
N LEU A 84 -22.08 16.05 17.43
CA LEU A 84 -21.35 14.97 16.74
C LEU A 84 -22.08 13.63 16.84
N ARG A 85 -22.67 13.34 17.98
CA ARG A 85 -23.45 12.11 18.20
C ARG A 85 -24.79 12.15 17.45
N ASP A 86 -25.54 13.25 17.58
CA ASP A 86 -26.90 13.38 17.04
C ASP A 86 -26.88 13.40 15.50
N GLU A 87 -25.87 14.05 14.89
CA GLU A 87 -25.65 14.07 13.43
C GLU A 87 -24.80 12.87 12.92
N ASN A 88 -24.45 11.94 13.81
CA ASN A 88 -23.64 10.75 13.47
C ASN A 88 -22.34 11.09 12.68
N ILE A 89 -21.62 12.13 13.14
CA ILE A 89 -20.37 12.58 12.52
C ILE A 89 -19.24 11.63 12.92
N THR A 90 -18.85 10.74 12.03
CA THR A 90 -17.84 9.69 12.28
C THR A 90 -16.45 10.02 11.71
N ASN A 91 -16.37 11.02 10.84
CA ASN A 91 -15.12 11.43 10.19
C ASN A 91 -14.33 12.50 10.96
N LEU A 92 -14.76 12.91 12.16
CA LEU A 92 -14.08 13.86 13.03
C LEU A 92 -13.81 13.27 14.40
N LYS A 93 -12.55 13.32 14.85
CA LYS A 93 -12.14 12.98 16.23
C LYS A 93 -11.79 14.22 17.03
N LEU A 94 -12.10 14.17 18.31
CA LEU A 94 -11.74 15.18 19.28
C LEU A 94 -10.66 14.66 20.21
N ALA A 95 -9.68 15.51 20.55
CA ALA A 95 -8.68 15.22 21.56
C ALA A 95 -8.47 16.45 22.47
N ILE A 96 -8.20 16.20 23.74
CA ILE A 96 -7.80 17.24 24.69
C ILE A 96 -6.33 17.04 25.00
N LEU A 97 -5.56 18.11 24.86
CA LEU A 97 -4.14 18.14 25.23
C LEU A 97 -4.01 18.58 26.67
N GLU A 98 -3.71 17.65 27.57
CA GLU A 98 -3.46 17.89 28.98
C GLU A 98 -2.01 17.57 29.33
N GLY A 99 -1.22 18.60 29.67
CA GLY A 99 0.20 18.42 29.95
C GLY A 99 0.97 17.83 28.78
N SER A 100 1.43 16.58 28.91
CA SER A 100 2.19 15.83 27.91
C SER A 100 1.41 14.64 27.34
N GLU A 101 0.08 14.63 27.40
CA GLU A 101 -0.77 13.56 26.94
C GLU A 101 -1.92 14.07 26.08
N LEU A 102 -2.36 13.24 25.14
CA LEU A 102 -3.56 13.47 24.33
C LEU A 102 -4.66 12.53 24.82
N HIS A 103 -5.71 13.11 25.37
CA HIS A 103 -6.89 12.38 25.81
C HIS A 103 -7.94 12.39 24.70
N TRP A 104 -8.21 11.23 24.13
CA TRP A 104 -9.18 11.06 23.05
C TRP A 104 -10.59 10.93 23.59
N ASN A 105 -11.50 11.77 23.13
CA ASN A 105 -12.89 11.85 23.62
C ASN A 105 -13.93 11.29 22.65
N CYS A 106 -13.53 10.52 21.66
CA CYS A 106 -14.44 9.85 20.74
C CYS A 106 -14.09 8.38 20.64
N GLU A 107 -15.09 7.54 20.41
CA GLU A 107 -14.91 6.16 20.03
C GLU A 107 -14.00 6.07 18.80
N GLU A 108 -13.22 4.99 18.72
CA GLU A 108 -12.26 4.78 17.64
C GLU A 108 -12.93 4.95 16.27
N PHE A 109 -12.21 5.52 15.29
CA PHE A 109 -12.65 5.49 13.88
C PHE A 109 -13.08 4.08 13.54
N ASP A 110 -14.24 3.94 12.89
CA ASP A 110 -14.88 2.65 12.61
C ASP A 110 -13.91 1.69 11.93
N HIS A 111 -13.11 1.01 12.73
CA HIS A 111 -12.15 0.00 12.29
C HIS A 111 -12.84 -1.20 11.63
N GLU A 112 -14.16 -1.42 11.89
CA GLU A 112 -14.88 -2.52 11.30
C GLU A 112 -15.11 -2.34 9.79
N LYS A 113 -15.38 -1.12 9.32
CA LYS A 113 -15.49 -0.86 7.87
C LYS A 113 -14.15 -1.01 7.16
N GLU A 114 -13.05 -0.63 7.80
CA GLU A 114 -11.70 -0.81 7.24
C GLU A 114 -11.21 -2.26 7.36
N ARG A 115 -11.53 -2.96 8.44
CA ARG A 115 -11.19 -4.39 8.62
C ARG A 115 -11.79 -5.27 7.54
N ASN A 116 -12.93 -4.86 6.98
CA ASN A 116 -13.65 -5.60 5.92
C ASN A 116 -13.30 -5.14 4.50
N ARG A 117 -12.39 -4.19 4.31
CA ARG A 117 -11.99 -3.71 2.99
C ARG A 117 -10.82 -4.54 2.45
N SER A 118 -10.94 -4.93 1.17
CA SER A 118 -9.81 -5.54 0.46
C SER A 118 -8.69 -4.51 0.27
N THR A 119 -7.44 -4.95 0.46
CA THR A 119 -6.24 -4.16 0.18
C THR A 119 -5.83 -4.37 -1.27
N TYR A 120 -5.74 -3.29 -2.04
CA TYR A 120 -5.38 -3.32 -3.46
C TYR A 120 -3.91 -3.01 -3.65
N ILE A 121 -3.17 -3.93 -4.28
CA ILE A 121 -1.75 -3.80 -4.59
C ILE A 121 -1.57 -3.86 -6.11
N GLY A 122 -1.21 -2.74 -6.75
CA GLY A 122 -0.84 -2.72 -8.15
C GLY A 122 0.62 -3.13 -8.35
N VAL A 123 0.91 -3.89 -9.39
CA VAL A 123 2.29 -4.10 -9.87
C VAL A 123 2.39 -3.42 -11.23
N PHE A 124 2.95 -2.21 -11.25
CA PHE A 124 2.92 -1.36 -12.42
C PHE A 124 4.26 -0.69 -12.70
N THR A 125 4.61 -0.61 -13.96
CA THR A 125 5.65 0.25 -14.51
C THR A 125 5.41 0.43 -16.00
N CYS A 126 5.75 1.61 -16.55
CA CYS A 126 5.63 1.93 -17.98
C CYS A 126 6.61 1.16 -18.87
N LYS A 127 7.31 0.15 -18.37
CA LYS A 127 8.29 -0.64 -19.10
C LYS A 127 7.84 -2.10 -19.19
N GLY A 128 7.91 -2.67 -20.38
CA GLY A 128 7.73 -4.10 -20.60
C GLY A 128 8.94 -4.93 -20.15
N GLY A 129 8.72 -6.21 -19.87
CA GLY A 129 9.80 -7.17 -19.59
C GLY A 129 10.54 -7.04 -18.25
N VAL A 130 10.05 -6.22 -17.33
CA VAL A 130 10.67 -6.05 -16.00
C VAL A 130 10.15 -7.01 -14.93
N GLY A 131 9.27 -7.94 -15.31
CA GLY A 131 8.76 -9.00 -14.41
C GLY A 131 7.50 -8.65 -13.63
N LYS A 132 6.64 -7.72 -14.10
CA LYS A 132 5.37 -7.38 -13.44
C LYS A 132 4.54 -8.61 -13.12
N THR A 133 4.22 -9.41 -14.13
CA THR A 133 3.43 -10.65 -14.02
C THR A 133 4.05 -11.62 -13.02
N THR A 134 5.38 -11.82 -13.10
CA THR A 134 6.12 -12.68 -12.17
C THR A 134 6.00 -12.17 -10.74
N ILE A 135 6.18 -10.86 -10.52
CA ILE A 135 6.07 -10.26 -9.18
C ILE A 135 4.64 -10.36 -8.66
N ALA A 136 3.63 -10.01 -9.47
CA ALA A 136 2.23 -10.08 -9.06
C ALA A 136 1.82 -11.49 -8.63
N ALA A 137 2.13 -12.51 -9.43
CA ALA A 137 1.81 -13.89 -9.13
C ALA A 137 2.49 -14.41 -7.86
N HIS A 138 3.79 -14.16 -7.71
CA HIS A 138 4.55 -14.69 -6.57
C HIS A 138 4.32 -13.89 -5.29
N LEU A 139 3.99 -12.59 -5.40
CA LEU A 139 3.51 -11.81 -4.26
C LEU A 139 2.17 -12.35 -3.75
N ALA A 140 1.22 -12.65 -4.66
CA ALA A 140 -0.02 -13.35 -4.32
C ALA A 140 0.26 -14.68 -3.63
N GLY A 141 1.23 -15.44 -4.15
CA GLY A 141 1.70 -16.68 -3.55
C GLY A 141 2.25 -16.52 -2.14
N ALA A 142 3.01 -15.47 -1.88
CA ALA A 142 3.58 -15.21 -0.56
C ALA A 142 2.50 -14.84 0.46
N PHE A 143 1.50 -14.03 0.09
CA PHE A 143 0.32 -13.80 0.93
C PHE A 143 -0.48 -15.09 1.17
N ALA A 144 -0.65 -15.93 0.15
CA ALA A 144 -1.32 -17.21 0.30
C ALA A 144 -0.54 -18.18 1.20
N LEU A 145 0.80 -18.20 1.15
CA LEU A 145 1.63 -18.95 2.11
C LEU A 145 1.46 -18.43 3.54
N ASN A 146 1.06 -17.17 3.72
CA ASN A 146 0.70 -16.59 5.02
C ASN A 146 -0.75 -16.90 5.43
N GLY A 147 -1.51 -17.67 4.63
CA GLY A 147 -2.86 -18.13 4.94
C GLY A 147 -3.98 -17.19 4.45
N TYR A 148 -3.68 -16.23 3.59
CA TYR A 148 -4.67 -15.32 3.03
C TYR A 148 -5.16 -15.78 1.67
N ASP A 149 -6.48 -15.86 1.47
CA ASP A 149 -7.05 -15.96 0.13
C ASP A 149 -6.81 -14.66 -0.64
N VAL A 150 -6.37 -14.77 -1.89
CA VAL A 150 -5.93 -13.64 -2.72
C VAL A 150 -6.67 -13.63 -4.05
N SER A 151 -7.16 -12.46 -4.46
CA SER A 151 -7.59 -12.20 -5.83
C SER A 151 -6.43 -11.63 -6.64
N LEU A 152 -6.08 -12.27 -7.73
CA LEU A 152 -5.04 -11.85 -8.66
C LEU A 152 -5.70 -11.38 -9.96
N VAL A 153 -5.71 -10.06 -10.17
CA VAL A 153 -6.40 -9.43 -11.29
C VAL A 153 -5.44 -9.23 -12.47
N ASP A 154 -5.76 -9.84 -13.61
CA ASP A 154 -4.98 -9.69 -14.85
C ASP A 154 -5.54 -8.50 -15.65
N LEU A 155 -4.83 -7.36 -15.59
CA LEU A 155 -5.15 -6.15 -16.35
C LEU A 155 -4.39 -6.06 -17.67
N ASP A 156 -3.44 -6.98 -17.93
CA ASP A 156 -2.71 -7.01 -19.19
C ASP A 156 -3.56 -7.61 -20.29
N ARG A 157 -3.69 -6.90 -21.42
CA ARG A 157 -4.42 -7.37 -22.60
C ARG A 157 -3.89 -8.70 -23.15
N GLN A 158 -2.62 -9.01 -22.91
CA GLN A 158 -2.00 -10.27 -23.32
C GLN A 158 -2.45 -11.46 -22.49
N ARG A 159 -3.11 -11.22 -21.33
CA ARG A 159 -3.62 -12.25 -20.41
C ARG A 159 -2.56 -13.29 -20.02
N ASN A 160 -1.36 -12.82 -19.76
CA ASN A 160 -0.24 -13.69 -19.40
C ASN A 160 -0.47 -14.41 -18.08
N MET A 161 -1.12 -13.75 -17.13
CA MET A 161 -1.45 -14.35 -15.85
C MET A 161 -2.44 -15.51 -16.00
N GLN A 162 -3.49 -15.32 -16.80
CA GLN A 162 -4.45 -16.38 -17.09
C GLN A 162 -3.78 -17.57 -17.79
N LYS A 163 -2.87 -17.33 -18.74
CA LYS A 163 -2.12 -18.41 -19.40
C LYS A 163 -1.27 -19.20 -18.41
N LEU A 164 -0.61 -18.50 -17.47
CA LEU A 164 0.33 -19.10 -16.52
C LEU A 164 -0.34 -19.81 -15.34
N LEU A 165 -1.48 -19.33 -14.87
CA LEU A 165 -2.15 -19.87 -13.66
C LEU A 165 -3.57 -20.35 -13.91
N GLY A 166 -4.08 -20.27 -15.14
CA GLY A 166 -5.45 -20.64 -15.47
C GLY A 166 -6.46 -19.83 -14.66
N LYS A 167 -7.39 -20.51 -13.98
CA LYS A 167 -8.36 -19.90 -13.07
C LYS A 167 -7.80 -19.62 -11.67
N GLY A 168 -6.57 -20.03 -11.40
CA GLY A 168 -5.91 -19.86 -10.11
C GLY A 168 -5.26 -21.14 -9.58
N VAL A 169 -4.63 -21.02 -8.43
CA VAL A 169 -3.91 -22.12 -7.76
C VAL A 169 -4.27 -22.20 -6.29
N TYR A 170 -4.24 -23.39 -5.74
CA TYR A 170 -4.37 -23.63 -4.31
C TYR A 170 -3.03 -24.00 -3.70
N LEU A 171 -2.66 -23.31 -2.65
CA LEU A 171 -1.48 -23.61 -1.85
C LEU A 171 -1.93 -24.41 -0.61
N PRO A 172 -1.45 -25.66 -0.45
CA PRO A 172 -1.88 -26.50 0.66
C PRO A 172 -1.40 -25.95 2.02
N PRO A 173 -2.01 -26.38 3.12
CA PRO A 173 -1.59 -26.02 4.46
C PRO A 173 -0.11 -26.36 4.68
N ALA A 174 0.62 -25.46 5.33
CA ALA A 174 2.02 -25.67 5.69
C ALA A 174 2.37 -24.92 6.97
N GLY A 175 3.18 -25.54 7.83
CA GLY A 175 3.70 -24.88 9.04
C GLY A 175 2.63 -24.41 10.02
N GLY A 176 1.53 -25.17 10.19
CA GLY A 176 0.43 -24.84 11.10
C GLY A 176 -0.55 -23.77 10.57
N ARG A 177 -0.38 -23.31 9.32
CA ARG A 177 -1.28 -22.34 8.66
C ARG A 177 -2.28 -23.06 7.77
N LYS A 178 -3.47 -22.49 7.61
CA LYS A 178 -4.49 -23.00 6.67
C LYS A 178 -3.96 -22.87 5.25
N GLY A 179 -4.39 -23.78 4.37
CA GLY A 179 -4.21 -23.63 2.93
C GLY A 179 -4.99 -22.42 2.41
N ALA A 180 -4.48 -21.77 1.37
CA ALA A 180 -5.07 -20.58 0.80
C ALA A 180 -5.17 -20.67 -0.73
N ARG A 181 -6.11 -19.95 -1.28
CA ARG A 181 -6.40 -19.92 -2.71
C ARG A 181 -5.99 -18.60 -3.33
N ILE A 182 -5.45 -18.68 -4.53
CA ILE A 182 -5.23 -17.56 -5.42
C ILE A 182 -6.22 -17.72 -6.58
N ASP A 183 -7.18 -16.81 -6.70
CA ASP A 183 -8.13 -16.81 -7.81
C ASP A 183 -7.68 -15.78 -8.86
N VAL A 184 -7.53 -16.21 -10.12
CA VAL A 184 -7.20 -15.31 -11.23
C VAL A 184 -8.48 -14.72 -11.80
N ILE A 185 -8.57 -13.40 -11.82
CA ILE A 185 -9.74 -12.62 -12.22
C ILE A 185 -9.40 -11.81 -13.46
N ILE A 186 -10.26 -11.85 -14.46
CA ILE A 186 -10.20 -11.00 -15.65
C ILE A 186 -11.36 -10.01 -15.58
N PRO A 187 -11.12 -8.70 -15.60
CA PRO A 187 -12.19 -7.72 -15.60
C PRO A 187 -13.11 -7.88 -16.79
N GLY A 188 -14.42 -7.90 -16.54
CA GLY A 188 -15.45 -8.05 -17.58
C GLY A 188 -15.80 -9.49 -17.95
N GLU A 189 -15.11 -10.51 -17.43
CA GLU A 189 -15.52 -11.89 -17.54
C GLU A 189 -16.32 -12.33 -16.30
N THR A 190 -17.53 -12.81 -16.49
CA THR A 190 -18.36 -13.40 -15.43
C THR A 190 -17.87 -14.82 -15.12
N ASN A 191 -16.75 -14.92 -14.43
CA ASN A 191 -16.33 -16.18 -13.83
C ASN A 191 -17.05 -16.32 -12.48
N GLY A 192 -17.94 -17.26 -12.34
CA GLY A 192 -18.83 -17.50 -11.17
C GLY A 192 -18.17 -17.69 -9.80
N THR A 193 -17.01 -17.06 -9.57
CA THR A 193 -16.25 -17.07 -8.32
C THR A 193 -16.11 -15.68 -7.69
N SER A 194 -16.71 -14.61 -8.25
CA SER A 194 -16.39 -13.23 -7.93
C SER A 194 -17.01 -12.67 -6.64
N ASP A 195 -17.84 -13.39 -5.92
CA ASP A 195 -18.49 -12.87 -4.70
C ASP A 195 -17.67 -13.11 -3.41
N ARG A 196 -16.51 -13.78 -3.48
CA ARG A 196 -15.64 -13.90 -2.33
C ARG A 196 -14.82 -12.63 -2.15
N LYS A 197 -15.12 -11.89 -1.12
CA LYS A 197 -14.34 -10.74 -0.68
C LYS A 197 -13.00 -11.24 -0.13
N THR A 198 -11.92 -11.15 -0.93
CA THR A 198 -10.58 -11.51 -0.49
C THR A 198 -9.92 -10.35 0.24
N LYS A 199 -9.04 -10.65 1.20
CA LYS A 199 -8.28 -9.63 1.93
C LYS A 199 -7.35 -8.84 1.01
N PHE A 200 -6.72 -9.51 0.07
CA PHE A 200 -5.78 -8.92 -0.87
C PHE A 200 -6.26 -9.06 -2.31
N VAL A 201 -6.18 -7.96 -3.04
CA VAL A 201 -6.40 -7.89 -4.49
C VAL A 201 -5.10 -7.39 -5.12
N ILE A 202 -4.39 -8.28 -5.83
CA ILE A 202 -3.14 -7.93 -6.50
C ILE A 202 -3.43 -7.78 -8.00
N CYS A 203 -3.00 -6.65 -8.58
CA CYS A 203 -3.25 -6.32 -9.96
C CYS A 203 -1.97 -6.40 -10.79
N ASP A 204 -1.94 -7.30 -11.78
CA ASP A 204 -0.91 -7.32 -12.82
C ASP A 204 -1.27 -6.31 -13.90
N CYS A 205 -0.58 -5.18 -13.90
CA CYS A 205 -0.95 -4.04 -14.74
C CYS A 205 -0.32 -4.11 -16.15
N ASN A 206 -1.08 -3.61 -17.12
CA ASN A 206 -0.57 -3.37 -18.46
C ASN A 206 0.57 -2.34 -18.43
N PRO A 207 1.68 -2.51 -19.18
CA PRO A 207 2.74 -1.51 -19.28
C PRO A 207 2.27 -0.19 -19.89
N GLU A 208 1.25 -0.21 -20.74
CA GLU A 208 0.57 0.98 -21.24
C GLU A 208 -0.42 1.48 -20.19
N PHE A 209 -0.21 2.71 -19.72
CA PHE A 209 -1.02 3.28 -18.62
C PHE A 209 -2.52 3.26 -18.96
N ASP A 210 -2.88 3.75 -20.15
CA ASP A 210 -4.27 3.84 -20.61
C ASP A 210 -4.92 2.46 -20.86
N GLY A 211 -4.12 1.40 -20.87
CA GLY A 211 -4.59 0.01 -20.92
C GLY A 211 -5.14 -0.50 -19.60
N ASN A 212 -4.94 0.24 -18.50
CA ASN A 212 -5.41 -0.14 -17.18
C ASN A 212 -6.72 0.58 -16.85
N PRO A 213 -7.78 -0.15 -16.42
CA PRO A 213 -9.03 0.50 -16.04
C PRO A 213 -8.83 1.46 -14.84
N THR A 214 -9.22 2.71 -15.00
CA THR A 214 -9.07 3.79 -14.01
C THR A 214 -9.65 3.40 -12.64
N GLY A 215 -10.76 2.63 -12.63
CA GLY A 215 -11.36 2.14 -11.41
C GLY A 215 -10.45 1.26 -10.56
N PHE A 216 -9.49 0.53 -11.16
CA PHE A 216 -8.47 -0.21 -10.40
C PHE A 216 -7.35 0.71 -9.94
N LEU A 217 -6.85 1.60 -10.80
CA LEU A 217 -5.77 2.55 -10.47
C LEU A 217 -6.14 3.41 -9.24
N ARG A 218 -7.37 3.91 -9.19
CA ARG A 218 -7.88 4.71 -8.06
C ARG A 218 -8.03 3.93 -6.75
N ARG A 219 -8.13 2.60 -6.82
CA ARG A 219 -8.27 1.73 -5.65
C ARG A 219 -6.95 1.28 -5.06
N PHE A 220 -5.81 1.47 -5.75
CA PHE A 220 -4.53 1.02 -5.21
C PHE A 220 -4.24 1.68 -3.88
N ASP A 221 -4.04 0.88 -2.87
CA ASP A 221 -3.49 1.28 -1.58
C ASP A 221 -1.96 1.34 -1.67
N TYR A 222 -1.40 0.37 -2.42
CA TYR A 222 0.02 0.22 -2.66
C TYR A 222 0.29 -0.05 -4.14
N CYS A 223 1.44 0.39 -4.61
CA CYS A 223 1.91 0.03 -5.93
C CYS A 223 3.39 -0.37 -5.88
N ILE A 224 3.69 -1.58 -6.31
CA ILE A 224 5.05 -2.06 -6.51
C ILE A 224 5.49 -1.63 -7.92
N VAL A 225 6.61 -0.92 -7.98
CA VAL A 225 7.21 -0.46 -9.23
C VAL A 225 8.51 -1.22 -9.47
N PRO A 226 8.47 -2.34 -10.22
CA PRO A 226 9.66 -3.15 -10.47
C PRO A 226 10.63 -2.44 -11.39
N THR A 227 11.91 -2.54 -11.06
CA THR A 227 13.04 -2.08 -11.86
C THR A 227 14.22 -3.03 -11.72
N SER A 228 15.29 -2.79 -12.46
CA SER A 228 16.51 -3.62 -12.41
C SER A 228 17.76 -2.77 -12.27
N LEU A 229 18.80 -3.33 -11.66
CA LEU A 229 20.14 -2.75 -11.64
C LEU A 229 20.89 -3.20 -12.90
N SER A 230 20.86 -2.36 -13.92
CA SER A 230 21.56 -2.61 -15.19
C SER A 230 22.43 -1.41 -15.55
N PRO A 231 23.74 -1.58 -15.78
CA PRO A 231 24.65 -0.47 -16.07
C PRO A 231 24.19 0.37 -17.29
N LEU A 232 23.76 -0.30 -18.36
CA LEU A 232 23.29 0.36 -19.58
C LEU A 232 21.89 0.97 -19.45
N GLY A 233 21.16 0.57 -18.44
CA GLY A 233 19.75 0.96 -18.25
C GLY A 233 19.50 1.87 -17.05
N ILE A 234 20.50 2.18 -16.21
CA ILE A 234 20.27 2.80 -14.92
C ILE A 234 19.56 4.16 -15.01
N ASN A 235 20.02 5.03 -15.89
CA ASN A 235 19.41 6.34 -16.10
C ASN A 235 18.01 6.21 -16.73
N LYS A 236 17.85 5.32 -17.74
CA LYS A 236 16.54 5.03 -18.32
C LYS A 236 15.57 4.46 -17.29
N ASN A 237 16.06 3.64 -16.35
CA ASN A 237 15.24 3.10 -15.29
C ASN A 237 14.75 4.20 -14.33
N ALA A 238 15.61 5.17 -13.97
CA ALA A 238 15.22 6.32 -13.18
C ALA A 238 14.12 7.14 -13.88
N ASP A 239 14.25 7.42 -15.18
CA ASP A 239 13.23 8.13 -15.96
C ASP A 239 11.92 7.35 -16.04
N VAL A 240 11.97 6.02 -16.23
CA VAL A 240 10.79 5.15 -16.22
C VAL A 240 10.09 5.19 -14.85
N ILE A 241 10.84 5.18 -13.74
CA ILE A 241 10.28 5.30 -12.40
C ILE A 241 9.57 6.65 -12.24
N LYS A 242 10.22 7.76 -12.59
CA LYS A 242 9.63 9.11 -12.54
C LYS A 242 8.33 9.17 -13.33
N ARG A 243 8.37 8.75 -14.59
CA ARG A 243 7.17 8.69 -15.44
C ARG A 243 6.07 7.81 -14.87
N THR A 244 6.43 6.66 -14.30
CA THR A 244 5.47 5.73 -13.68
C THR A 244 4.77 6.41 -12.51
N PHE A 245 5.51 7.12 -11.67
CA PHE A 245 4.96 7.85 -10.53
C PHE A 245 4.03 8.98 -10.97
N ASP A 246 4.45 9.79 -11.93
CA ASP A 246 3.63 10.89 -12.46
C ASP A 246 2.30 10.38 -13.02
N LEU A 247 2.32 9.23 -13.71
CA LEU A 247 1.11 8.62 -14.26
C LEU A 247 0.20 8.09 -13.15
N ILE A 248 0.72 7.39 -12.16
CA ILE A 248 -0.08 6.91 -11.04
C ILE A 248 -0.69 8.09 -10.29
N ARG A 249 0.07 9.15 -10.02
CA ARG A 249 -0.39 10.33 -9.27
C ARG A 249 -1.50 11.11 -9.95
N LYS A 250 -1.64 11.02 -11.28
CA LYS A 250 -2.79 11.60 -12.00
C LYS A 250 -4.12 10.98 -11.56
N GLU A 251 -4.13 9.67 -11.27
CA GLU A 251 -5.35 8.93 -10.95
C GLU A 251 -5.45 8.57 -9.46
N ASN A 252 -4.32 8.50 -8.75
CA ASN A 252 -4.27 8.08 -7.35
C ASN A 252 -3.19 8.83 -6.58
N THR A 253 -3.62 9.84 -5.83
CA THR A 253 -2.74 10.66 -4.99
C THR A 253 -2.41 9.99 -3.65
N LYS A 254 -3.15 8.94 -3.26
CA LYS A 254 -3.06 8.31 -1.93
C LYS A 254 -2.16 7.07 -1.87
N ALA A 255 -2.02 6.33 -2.97
CA ALA A 255 -1.24 5.09 -3.00
C ALA A 255 0.20 5.29 -2.52
N GLN A 256 0.70 4.36 -1.70
CA GLN A 256 2.13 4.29 -1.42
C GLN A 256 2.83 3.53 -2.56
N LEU A 257 3.92 4.10 -3.07
CA LEU A 257 4.67 3.56 -4.19
C LEU A 257 6.00 3.00 -3.70
N PHE A 258 6.30 1.75 -4.07
CA PHE A 258 7.51 1.04 -3.68
C PHE A 258 8.32 0.65 -4.91
N VAL A 259 9.50 1.23 -5.06
CA VAL A 259 10.45 0.82 -6.10
C VAL A 259 11.17 -0.44 -5.63
N LEU A 260 11.00 -1.53 -6.37
CA LEU A 260 11.54 -2.84 -6.03
C LEU A 260 12.56 -3.30 -7.09
N ILE A 261 13.75 -3.67 -6.65
CA ILE A 261 14.76 -4.28 -7.54
C ILE A 261 14.37 -5.72 -7.84
N ASN A 262 14.25 -6.02 -9.14
CA ASN A 262 13.97 -7.35 -9.66
C ASN A 262 15.14 -7.88 -10.51
N GLY A 263 15.43 -9.16 -10.40
CA GLY A 263 16.52 -9.82 -11.13
C GLY A 263 17.91 -9.50 -10.58
N LEU A 264 18.02 -9.26 -9.26
CA LEU A 264 19.30 -8.95 -8.62
C LEU A 264 20.28 -10.12 -8.73
N GLN A 265 21.47 -9.87 -9.29
CA GLN A 265 22.54 -10.85 -9.39
C GLN A 265 23.32 -10.92 -8.08
N SER A 266 23.03 -11.92 -7.25
CA SER A 266 23.56 -12.02 -5.87
C SER A 266 25.09 -12.09 -5.79
N GLU A 267 25.75 -12.58 -6.86
CA GLU A 267 27.20 -12.75 -6.93
C GLU A 267 27.94 -11.43 -7.20
N GLU A 268 27.23 -10.44 -7.77
CA GLU A 268 27.79 -9.16 -8.24
C GLU A 268 27.72 -8.05 -7.18
N LYS A 269 28.03 -8.33 -5.93
CA LYS A 269 27.82 -7.43 -4.78
C LYS A 269 28.39 -6.03 -4.98
N LYS A 270 29.66 -5.90 -5.43
CA LYS A 270 30.30 -4.58 -5.64
C LYS A 270 29.59 -3.78 -6.74
N ARG A 271 29.22 -4.41 -7.84
CA ARG A 271 28.53 -3.78 -8.95
C ARG A 271 27.12 -3.36 -8.54
N ASN A 272 26.40 -4.25 -7.87
CA ASN A 272 25.07 -3.96 -7.34
C ASN A 272 25.10 -2.76 -6.39
N HIS A 273 26.08 -2.69 -5.49
CA HIS A 273 26.23 -1.58 -4.55
C HIS A 273 26.40 -0.23 -5.27
N LEU A 274 27.30 -0.16 -6.27
CA LEU A 274 27.52 1.06 -7.03
C LEU A 274 26.25 1.49 -7.81
N LEU A 275 25.60 0.55 -8.50
CA LEU A 275 24.36 0.83 -9.25
C LEU A 275 23.22 1.21 -8.33
N ASN A 276 23.14 0.59 -7.16
CA ASN A 276 22.17 0.93 -6.12
C ASN A 276 22.35 2.36 -5.63
N GLN A 277 23.58 2.80 -5.38
CA GLN A 277 23.86 4.17 -4.96
C GLN A 277 23.38 5.19 -6.01
N VAL A 278 23.67 4.94 -7.29
CA VAL A 278 23.22 5.84 -8.38
C VAL A 278 21.70 5.92 -8.41
N LEU A 279 21.00 4.78 -8.40
CA LEU A 279 19.54 4.77 -8.46
C LEU A 279 18.90 5.38 -7.21
N LYS A 280 19.48 5.14 -6.03
CA LYS A 280 19.04 5.71 -4.76
C LYS A 280 19.13 7.23 -4.75
N THR A 281 20.25 7.80 -5.22
CA THR A 281 20.42 9.26 -5.33
C THR A 281 19.39 9.89 -6.25
N GLU A 282 19.13 9.28 -7.42
CA GLU A 282 18.07 9.73 -8.34
C GLU A 282 16.69 9.64 -7.70
N PHE A 283 16.45 8.62 -6.88
CA PHE A 283 15.18 8.41 -6.21
C PHE A 283 14.97 9.37 -5.01
N GLU A 284 16.03 9.77 -4.31
CA GLU A 284 15.93 10.71 -3.17
C GLU A 284 15.28 12.04 -3.58
N ALA A 285 15.55 12.51 -4.79
CA ALA A 285 14.89 13.71 -5.33
C ALA A 285 13.37 13.53 -5.51
N LEU A 286 12.91 12.31 -5.77
CA LEU A 286 11.47 11.98 -5.87
C LEU A 286 10.83 11.82 -4.50
N SER A 287 11.47 11.10 -3.58
CA SER A 287 10.93 10.88 -2.22
C SER A 287 10.83 12.17 -1.41
N ASN A 288 11.73 13.13 -1.66
CA ASN A 288 11.66 14.47 -1.05
C ASN A 288 10.43 15.28 -1.52
N LYS A 289 9.94 15.02 -2.74
CA LYS A 289 8.73 15.65 -3.28
C LYS A 289 7.45 14.94 -2.84
N ASP A 290 7.49 13.62 -2.70
CA ASP A 290 6.35 12.79 -2.31
C ASP A 290 6.80 11.74 -1.28
N SER A 291 6.48 11.97 -0.03
CA SER A 291 6.82 11.08 1.10
C SER A 291 6.16 9.69 1.03
N ARG A 292 5.19 9.51 0.13
CA ARG A 292 4.54 8.21 -0.14
C ARG A 292 5.29 7.37 -1.17
N CYS A 293 6.41 7.87 -1.68
CA CYS A 293 7.31 7.13 -2.55
C CYS A 293 8.47 6.57 -1.73
N ARG A 294 8.69 5.26 -1.81
CA ARG A 294 9.77 4.56 -1.11
C ARG A 294 10.64 3.78 -2.07
N TYR A 295 11.91 3.89 -1.88
CA TYR A 295 12.90 3.00 -2.47
C TYR A 295 13.14 1.83 -1.52
N VAL A 296 12.88 0.62 -1.98
CA VAL A 296 13.16 -0.61 -1.21
C VAL A 296 14.64 -0.89 -1.38
N ASP A 297 15.42 -0.76 -0.31
CA ASP A 297 16.85 -1.03 -0.37
C ASP A 297 17.10 -2.50 -0.73
N PRO A 298 17.82 -2.81 -1.82
CA PRO A 298 18.05 -4.19 -2.24
C PRO A 298 18.87 -5.02 -1.25
N ASP A 299 19.60 -4.38 -0.32
CA ASP A 299 20.27 -5.07 0.77
C ASP A 299 19.24 -5.57 1.82
N GLU A 300 18.09 -4.94 1.92
CA GLU A 300 16.97 -5.38 2.77
C GLU A 300 16.05 -6.35 2.01
N VAL A 301 15.54 -5.94 0.85
CA VAL A 301 14.64 -6.74 0.02
C VAL A 301 14.86 -6.50 -1.46
N ALA A 302 15.15 -7.56 -2.19
CA ALA A 302 15.14 -7.59 -3.65
C ALA A 302 14.67 -8.96 -4.13
N ILE A 303 14.13 -9.02 -5.34
CA ILE A 303 13.87 -10.28 -6.00
C ILE A 303 15.13 -10.67 -6.77
N ARG A 304 15.81 -11.71 -6.31
CA ARG A 304 17.04 -12.19 -6.92
C ARG A 304 16.78 -12.87 -8.26
N PHE A 305 17.73 -12.79 -9.15
CA PHE A 305 17.70 -13.60 -10.37
C PHE A 305 17.65 -15.09 -9.99
N SER A 306 16.72 -15.80 -10.64
CA SER A 306 16.54 -17.24 -10.39
C SER A 306 16.10 -17.94 -11.66
N LYS A 307 16.74 -19.07 -11.96
CA LYS A 307 16.30 -19.97 -13.04
C LYS A 307 14.86 -20.46 -12.83
N GLN A 308 14.44 -20.65 -11.57
CA GLN A 308 13.04 -21.02 -11.27
C GLN A 308 12.04 -19.97 -11.73
N LEU A 309 12.34 -18.68 -11.52
CA LEU A 309 11.50 -17.58 -12.01
C LEU A 309 11.59 -17.43 -13.53
N LEU A 310 12.80 -17.58 -14.10
CA LEU A 310 13.02 -17.48 -15.54
C LEU A 310 12.22 -18.52 -16.32
N TYR A 311 12.19 -19.75 -15.83
CA TYR A 311 11.48 -20.88 -16.46
C TYR A 311 10.13 -21.18 -15.81
N TRP A 312 9.57 -20.25 -15.05
CA TRP A 312 8.29 -20.47 -14.33
C TRP A 312 7.15 -20.89 -15.26
N GLY A 313 7.05 -20.33 -16.46
CA GLY A 313 6.01 -20.69 -17.43
C GLY A 313 6.27 -22.00 -18.21
N PHE A 314 7.30 -22.81 -17.87
CA PHE A 314 7.65 -23.98 -18.66
C PHE A 314 6.57 -25.06 -18.71
N HIS A 315 5.69 -25.11 -17.68
CA HIS A 315 4.51 -26.00 -17.66
C HIS A 315 3.56 -25.80 -18.84
N LEU A 316 3.59 -24.66 -19.52
CA LEU A 316 2.82 -24.43 -20.76
C LEU A 316 3.30 -25.32 -21.92
N PHE A 317 4.52 -25.84 -21.85
CA PHE A 317 5.14 -26.66 -22.87
C PHE A 317 5.21 -28.14 -22.48
N ASP A 318 5.37 -28.44 -21.20
CA ASP A 318 5.49 -29.82 -20.72
C ASP A 318 4.18 -30.42 -20.21
N GLY A 319 3.10 -29.64 -20.23
CA GLY A 319 1.75 -30.10 -19.85
C GLY A 319 1.57 -30.36 -18.34
N THR A 320 2.52 -29.94 -17.51
CA THR A 320 2.37 -30.08 -16.06
C THR A 320 1.38 -29.04 -15.50
N SER A 321 0.85 -29.28 -14.30
CA SER A 321 -0.10 -28.37 -13.68
C SER A 321 0.51 -27.00 -13.34
N PRO A 322 -0.25 -25.90 -13.50
CA PRO A 322 0.19 -24.58 -13.11
C PRO A 322 0.65 -24.52 -11.65
N THR A 323 1.83 -23.98 -11.41
CA THR A 323 2.40 -23.83 -10.07
C THR A 323 3.18 -22.53 -9.98
N LEU A 324 3.42 -22.04 -8.75
CA LEU A 324 4.36 -20.95 -8.52
C LEU A 324 5.81 -21.48 -8.46
N ALA A 325 6.78 -20.63 -8.74
CA ALA A 325 8.21 -20.95 -8.68
C ALA A 325 8.72 -21.02 -7.23
N PHE A 326 8.00 -21.72 -6.35
CA PHE A 326 8.31 -21.88 -4.93
C PHE A 326 8.84 -23.28 -4.58
N ARG A 327 9.26 -24.05 -5.58
CA ARG A 327 9.85 -25.37 -5.35
C ARG A 327 11.10 -25.25 -4.50
N THR A 328 11.18 -26.06 -3.47
CA THR A 328 12.36 -26.15 -2.61
C THR A 328 13.30 -27.23 -3.16
N TYR A 329 14.54 -26.88 -3.40
CA TYR A 329 15.62 -27.83 -3.57
C TYR A 329 16.30 -28.00 -2.20
N GLY A 330 16.06 -29.14 -1.55
CA GLY A 330 16.39 -29.29 -0.14
C GLY A 330 15.49 -28.42 0.74
N ARG A 331 16.10 -27.59 1.60
CA ARG A 331 15.36 -26.70 2.51
C ARG A 331 15.13 -25.26 1.96
N TYR A 332 15.71 -24.92 0.82
CA TYR A 332 15.76 -23.53 0.35
C TYR A 332 15.13 -23.36 -1.04
N SER A 333 14.28 -22.34 -1.15
CA SER A 333 13.88 -21.75 -2.42
C SER A 333 14.13 -20.25 -2.35
N HIS A 334 15.09 -19.77 -3.15
CA HIS A 334 15.37 -18.33 -3.22
C HIS A 334 14.14 -17.50 -3.56
N PRO A 335 13.36 -17.82 -4.61
CA PRO A 335 12.16 -17.07 -4.92
C PRO A 335 11.16 -17.01 -3.77
N ARG A 336 10.87 -18.15 -3.16
CA ARG A 336 9.94 -18.20 -2.01
C ARG A 336 10.40 -17.26 -0.88
N MET A 337 11.68 -17.30 -0.54
CA MET A 337 12.22 -16.47 0.55
C MET A 337 12.20 -14.97 0.21
N ASP A 338 12.51 -14.60 -1.04
CA ASP A 338 12.52 -13.21 -1.47
C ASP A 338 11.12 -12.60 -1.40
N PHE A 339 10.10 -13.34 -1.86
CA PHE A 339 8.72 -12.87 -1.81
C PHE A 339 8.13 -12.87 -0.39
N LEU A 340 8.51 -13.81 0.48
CA LEU A 340 8.14 -13.75 1.91
C LEU A 340 8.78 -12.56 2.61
N LYS A 341 10.05 -12.22 2.29
CA LYS A 341 10.70 -10.99 2.79
C LYS A 341 10.02 -9.73 2.26
N LEU A 342 9.54 -9.75 1.01
CA LEU A 342 8.79 -8.63 0.46
C LEU A 342 7.47 -8.41 1.22
N VAL A 343 6.73 -9.49 1.53
CA VAL A 343 5.52 -9.40 2.34
C VAL A 343 5.85 -8.87 3.74
N ASP A 344 6.88 -9.40 4.40
CA ASP A 344 7.33 -8.93 5.70
C ASP A 344 7.74 -7.45 5.68
N TYR A 345 8.40 -7.01 4.62
CA TYR A 345 8.74 -5.61 4.41
C TYR A 345 7.47 -4.72 4.29
N LEU A 346 6.51 -5.15 3.48
CA LEU A 346 5.25 -4.42 3.33
C LEU A 346 4.48 -4.36 4.66
N GLU A 347 4.43 -5.46 5.41
CA GLU A 347 3.80 -5.51 6.73
C GLU A 347 4.45 -4.54 7.72
N ARG A 348 5.77 -4.42 7.74
CA ARG A 348 6.50 -3.49 8.64
C ARG A 348 6.37 -2.01 8.23
N HIS A 349 6.21 -1.72 6.96
CA HIS A 349 6.24 -0.36 6.43
C HIS A 349 4.86 0.18 6.00
N THR A 350 3.80 -0.61 6.20
CA THR A 350 2.43 -0.24 5.86
C THR A 350 1.48 -0.63 7.00
N ASP A 351 0.18 -0.47 6.79
CA ASP A 351 -0.86 -0.86 7.74
C ASP A 351 -1.46 -2.26 7.48
N ILE A 352 -0.82 -3.06 6.61
CA ILE A 352 -1.28 -4.43 6.29
C ILE A 352 -1.34 -5.32 7.54
N GLU A 353 -0.48 -5.09 8.54
CA GLU A 353 -0.38 -5.89 9.78
C GLU A 353 -1.46 -5.62 10.83
N ASN A 354 -2.08 -4.46 10.84
CA ASN A 354 -3.01 -4.08 11.92
C ASN A 354 -4.21 -5.02 12.08
N ASP A 355 -4.34 -6.03 11.20
CA ASP A 355 -5.38 -7.07 11.24
C ASP A 355 -4.95 -8.41 11.88
N ARG A 356 -3.66 -8.59 12.21
CA ARG A 356 -3.17 -9.87 12.80
C ARG A 356 -3.64 -10.13 14.23
N SER A 357 -4.01 -9.09 14.98
CA SER A 357 -4.39 -9.23 16.40
C SER A 357 -5.68 -10.03 16.62
N VAL A 358 -6.46 -10.29 15.58
CA VAL A 358 -7.74 -11.04 15.68
C VAL A 358 -7.58 -12.50 15.23
N ALA A 359 -6.70 -12.80 14.28
CA ALA A 359 -6.49 -14.17 13.78
C ALA A 359 -5.68 -15.06 14.72
N ALA A 360 -4.96 -14.50 15.68
CA ALA A 360 -4.13 -15.24 16.65
C ALA A 360 -4.88 -15.63 17.94
N ARG A 361 -6.19 -15.35 18.04
CA ARG A 361 -7.02 -15.66 19.24
C ARG A 361 -8.08 -16.75 19.00
N PHE A 362 -7.96 -17.52 17.92
CA PHE A 362 -8.84 -18.70 17.71
C PHE A 362 -8.00 -19.92 17.35
#